data_bf87a8fd45b9f1a4149cfa214cd05642
#
_entry.id   bf87a8fd45b9f1a4149cfa214cd05642
#
_cell.length_a   1.000
_cell.length_b   1.000
_cell.length_c   1.000
_cell.angle_alpha   90.00
_cell.angle_beta   90.00
_cell.angle_gamma   90.00
#
_symmetry.space_group_name_H-M   'P 1'
#
loop_
_entity.id
_entity.type
_entity.pdbx_description
1 polymer ?
#
loop_
_entity_poly.entity_id
_entity_poly.type
_entity_poly.pdbx_seq_one_letter_code
_entity_poly.pdbx_strand_id
1 'polypeptide(L)'
;MPLTVMARTPELPMTCPGCNLQGMDFNSASMGDKRFIDANFSKADLRRANLSNMYMLSTNLQGADLRGANLSHTFFTRSSNFRDADLRGANLHDVWFTDADLRGADLRGANVGLITTLEGADLRGAKVDENFYRKVLADQPYGICMLNTTLPNGEVIRDSCEFR
;
A
#
# COMPACT_ATOMS: atom_id res chain seq x y z
N MET A 1 -23.27 26.17 9.65
CA MET A 1 -23.75 25.44 8.45
C MET A 1 -22.65 24.49 8.05
N PRO A 2 -22.85 23.17 8.03
CA PRO A 2 -21.82 22.27 7.53
C PRO A 2 -21.76 22.43 6.00
N LEU A 3 -20.60 22.78 5.49
CA LEU A 3 -20.30 22.73 4.06
C LEU A 3 -20.41 21.28 3.61
N THR A 4 -21.51 20.96 2.94
CA THR A 4 -21.64 19.74 2.17
C THR A 4 -20.62 19.84 1.04
N VAL A 5 -19.45 19.23 1.22
CA VAL A 5 -18.45 19.10 0.17
C VAL A 5 -19.04 18.17 -0.88
N MET A 6 -19.59 18.77 -1.93
CA MET A 6 -19.88 18.02 -3.15
C MET A 6 -18.57 17.39 -3.64
N ALA A 7 -18.63 16.07 -3.83
CA ALA A 7 -17.55 15.21 -4.29
C ALA A 7 -17.09 15.61 -5.69
N ARG A 8 -16.28 16.65 -5.79
CA ARG A 8 -15.31 16.78 -6.88
C ARG A 8 -13.97 16.39 -6.29
N THR A 9 -13.46 15.25 -6.74
CA THR A 9 -12.06 14.93 -6.53
C THR A 9 -11.24 16.17 -6.90
N PRO A 10 -10.42 16.69 -5.98
CA PRO A 10 -9.62 17.86 -6.32
C PRO A 10 -8.79 17.54 -7.57
N GLU A 11 -8.76 18.45 -8.53
CA GLU A 11 -7.85 18.33 -9.67
C GLU A 11 -6.41 18.47 -9.14
N LEU A 12 -5.82 17.32 -8.80
CA LEU A 12 -4.44 17.31 -8.33
C LEU A 12 -3.48 17.53 -9.50
N PRO A 13 -2.43 18.33 -9.32
CA PRO A 13 -1.42 18.51 -10.33
C PRO A 13 -0.72 17.19 -10.66
N MET A 14 -0.03 17.13 -11.81
CA MET A 14 0.75 15.93 -12.20
C MET A 14 1.86 15.60 -11.20
N THR A 15 2.33 16.60 -10.46
CA THR A 15 3.32 16.44 -9.39
C THR A 15 2.88 17.21 -8.16
N CYS A 16 2.99 16.57 -6.99
CA CYS A 16 2.58 17.20 -5.72
C CYS A 16 3.57 16.81 -4.62
N PRO A 17 4.78 17.42 -4.60
CA PRO A 17 5.76 17.14 -3.57
C PRO A 17 5.32 17.73 -2.23
N GLY A 18 5.40 16.91 -1.16
CA GLY A 18 5.06 17.31 0.19
C GLY A 18 3.58 17.67 0.44
N CYS A 19 2.66 17.31 -0.47
CA CYS A 19 1.23 17.60 -0.28
C CYS A 19 0.69 16.96 0.98
N ASN A 20 -0.07 17.73 1.75
CA ASN A 20 -0.83 17.19 2.86
C ASN A 20 -2.27 16.88 2.40
N LEU A 21 -2.54 15.59 2.17
CA LEU A 21 -3.82 15.06 1.70
C LEU A 21 -4.46 14.15 2.78
N GLN A 22 -4.06 14.35 4.03
CA GLN A 22 -4.50 13.55 5.18
C GLN A 22 -6.02 13.56 5.33
N GLY A 23 -6.60 12.37 5.44
CA GLY A 23 -8.02 12.18 5.71
C GLY A 23 -8.95 12.63 4.58
N MET A 24 -8.42 13.00 3.41
CA MET A 24 -9.23 13.41 2.26
C MET A 24 -9.96 12.23 1.63
N ASP A 25 -11.12 12.52 1.03
CA ASP A 25 -11.92 11.54 0.29
C ASP A 25 -11.51 11.54 -1.19
N PHE A 26 -10.92 10.43 -1.61
CA PHE A 26 -10.55 10.12 -2.99
C PHE A 26 -11.26 8.86 -3.51
N ASN A 27 -12.35 8.46 -2.89
CA ASN A 27 -13.08 7.26 -3.28
C ASN A 27 -13.42 7.28 -4.77
N SER A 28 -12.98 6.24 -5.48
CA SER A 28 -13.13 6.10 -6.93
C SER A 28 -12.47 7.22 -7.77
N ALA A 29 -11.56 8.01 -7.19
CA ALA A 29 -10.84 9.03 -7.93
C ALA A 29 -9.90 8.44 -8.98
N SER A 30 -9.71 9.15 -10.09
CA SER A 30 -8.70 8.81 -11.09
C SER A 30 -7.45 9.66 -10.87
N MET A 31 -6.40 9.06 -10.32
CA MET A 31 -5.13 9.73 -9.98
C MET A 31 -3.91 9.09 -10.65
N GLY A 32 -4.12 8.11 -11.52
CA GLY A 32 -3.02 7.42 -12.21
C GLY A 32 -2.05 8.36 -12.93
N ASP A 33 -0.83 7.88 -13.18
CA ASP A 33 0.25 8.58 -13.88
C ASP A 33 0.80 9.85 -13.17
N LYS A 34 0.39 10.09 -11.91
CA LYS A 34 0.86 11.24 -11.13
C LYS A 34 2.11 10.91 -10.30
N ARG A 35 2.77 11.95 -9.81
CA ARG A 35 3.95 11.85 -8.94
C ARG A 35 3.67 12.51 -7.61
N PHE A 36 3.77 11.73 -6.54
CA PHE A 36 3.68 12.23 -5.17
C PHE A 36 4.97 11.85 -4.43
N ILE A 37 5.74 12.84 -4.09
CA ILE A 37 6.98 12.67 -3.33
C ILE A 37 6.77 13.33 -1.98
N ASP A 38 7.08 12.62 -0.88
CA ASP A 38 6.89 13.09 0.49
C ASP A 38 5.44 13.53 0.82
N ALA A 39 4.45 13.02 0.06
CA ALA A 39 3.06 13.39 0.25
C ALA A 39 2.43 12.61 1.42
N ASN A 40 1.50 13.27 2.13
CA ASN A 40 0.78 12.68 3.25
C ASN A 40 -0.65 12.33 2.88
N PHE A 41 -0.93 11.03 2.70
CA PHE A 41 -2.26 10.43 2.48
C PHE A 41 -2.76 9.68 3.73
N SER A 42 -2.19 9.93 4.90
CA SER A 42 -2.60 9.19 6.09
C SER A 42 -4.10 9.32 6.35
N LYS A 43 -4.76 8.19 6.63
CA LYS A 43 -6.20 8.09 6.87
C LYS A 43 -7.09 8.58 5.70
N ALA A 44 -6.54 8.75 4.50
CA ALA A 44 -7.34 9.09 3.32
C ALA A 44 -8.26 7.94 2.92
N ASP A 45 -9.42 8.28 2.38
CA ASP A 45 -10.31 7.31 1.73
C ASP A 45 -9.92 7.18 0.25
N LEU A 46 -9.22 6.11 -0.07
CA LEU A 46 -8.72 5.78 -1.40
C LEU A 46 -9.40 4.54 -1.99
N ARG A 47 -10.56 4.17 -1.43
CA ARG A 47 -11.31 3.00 -1.91
C ARG A 47 -11.61 3.12 -3.40
N ARG A 48 -11.28 2.05 -4.14
CA ARG A 48 -11.50 1.96 -5.59
C ARG A 48 -10.84 3.09 -6.41
N ALA A 49 -9.97 3.88 -5.81
CA ALA A 49 -9.22 4.89 -6.54
C ALA A 49 -8.30 4.24 -7.58
N ASN A 50 -8.14 4.90 -8.72
CA ASN A 50 -7.10 4.53 -9.66
C ASN A 50 -5.80 5.26 -9.33
N LEU A 51 -4.85 4.51 -8.80
CA LEU A 51 -3.50 4.95 -8.42
C LEU A 51 -2.43 4.26 -9.29
N SER A 52 -2.81 3.74 -10.46
CA SER A 52 -1.88 2.99 -11.32
C SER A 52 -0.80 3.88 -11.93
N ASN A 53 0.35 3.27 -12.23
CA ASN A 53 1.52 3.92 -12.86
C ASN A 53 2.06 5.14 -12.09
N MET A 54 1.80 5.23 -10.79
CA MET A 54 2.21 6.38 -9.99
C MET A 54 3.64 6.24 -9.45
N TYR A 55 4.27 7.37 -9.21
CA TYR A 55 5.51 7.47 -8.44
C TYR A 55 5.18 8.08 -7.08
N MET A 56 5.16 7.22 -6.04
CA MET A 56 4.77 7.60 -4.68
C MET A 56 5.94 7.34 -3.73
N LEU A 57 6.98 8.19 -3.84
CA LEU A 57 8.21 8.02 -3.08
C LEU A 57 8.08 8.67 -1.70
N SER A 58 8.49 7.98 -0.65
CA SER A 58 8.44 8.47 0.74
C SER A 58 7.04 8.94 1.17
N THR A 59 5.99 8.35 0.60
CA THR A 59 4.61 8.77 0.91
C THR A 59 4.11 8.15 2.21
N ASN A 60 3.29 8.90 2.92
CA ASN A 60 2.64 8.42 4.13
C ASN A 60 1.18 8.01 3.83
N LEU A 61 0.91 6.71 3.85
CA LEU A 61 -0.42 6.09 3.67
C LEU A 61 -0.90 5.40 4.97
N GLN A 62 -0.34 5.78 6.11
CA GLN A 62 -0.70 5.18 7.39
C GLN A 62 -2.20 5.24 7.65
N GLY A 63 -2.82 4.08 7.89
CA GLY A 63 -4.24 3.95 8.17
C GLY A 63 -5.16 4.37 7.02
N ALA A 64 -4.64 4.51 5.79
CA ALA A 64 -5.46 4.80 4.62
C ALA A 64 -6.34 3.59 4.25
N ASP A 65 -7.53 3.86 3.74
CA ASP A 65 -8.45 2.85 3.23
C ASP A 65 -8.26 2.71 1.71
N LEU A 66 -7.53 1.68 1.30
CA LEU A 66 -7.18 1.37 -0.10
C LEU A 66 -7.97 0.18 -0.66
N ARG A 67 -9.08 -0.19 -0.03
CA ARG A 67 -9.86 -1.37 -0.45
C ARG A 67 -10.30 -1.28 -1.90
N GLY A 68 -9.91 -2.29 -2.69
CA GLY A 68 -10.21 -2.36 -4.10
C GLY A 68 -9.57 -1.27 -4.96
N ALA A 69 -8.62 -0.49 -4.43
CA ALA A 69 -7.86 0.48 -5.22
C ALA A 69 -6.98 -0.22 -6.27
N ASN A 70 -6.77 0.45 -7.39
CA ASN A 70 -5.84 -0.01 -8.41
C ASN A 70 -4.48 0.68 -8.21
N LEU A 71 -3.49 -0.06 -7.72
CA LEU A 71 -2.12 0.40 -7.52
C LEU A 71 -1.15 -0.24 -8.53
N SER A 72 -1.65 -0.88 -9.59
CA SER A 72 -0.79 -1.60 -10.53
C SER A 72 0.30 -0.71 -11.12
N HIS A 73 1.52 -1.28 -11.25
CA HIS A 73 2.70 -0.59 -11.78
C HIS A 73 3.11 0.67 -10.99
N THR A 74 2.74 0.76 -9.71
CA THR A 74 3.09 1.90 -8.86
C THR A 74 4.37 1.63 -8.08
N PHE A 75 5.19 2.67 -7.95
CA PHE A 75 6.47 2.63 -7.25
C PHE A 75 6.35 3.27 -5.88
N PHE A 76 6.46 2.45 -4.82
CA PHE A 76 6.55 2.87 -3.43
C PHE A 76 7.94 2.53 -2.91
N THR A 77 8.85 3.48 -3.00
CA THR A 77 10.23 3.27 -2.55
C THR A 77 10.59 4.28 -1.45
N ARG A 78 11.76 4.10 -0.85
CA ARG A 78 12.31 4.99 0.15
C ARG A 78 11.43 5.16 1.39
N SER A 79 11.07 4.03 2.01
CA SER A 79 10.34 4.03 3.29
C SER A 79 8.92 4.60 3.22
N SER A 80 8.20 4.37 2.13
CA SER A 80 6.76 4.67 2.10
C SER A 80 6.04 3.94 3.23
N ASN A 81 5.17 4.66 3.95
CA ASN A 81 4.55 4.19 5.18
C ASN A 81 3.12 3.71 4.93
N PHE A 82 2.89 2.40 5.02
CA PHE A 82 1.58 1.73 4.90
C PHE A 82 1.10 1.13 6.24
N ARG A 83 1.65 1.58 7.36
CA ARG A 83 1.24 1.02 8.66
C ARG A 83 -0.26 1.08 8.85
N ASP A 84 -0.83 -0.07 9.23
CA ASP A 84 -2.26 -0.21 9.50
C ASP A 84 -3.18 0.17 8.30
N ALA A 85 -2.66 0.24 7.08
CA ALA A 85 -3.45 0.49 5.89
C ALA A 85 -4.31 -0.72 5.52
N ASP A 86 -5.50 -0.47 4.99
CA ASP A 86 -6.41 -1.51 4.52
C ASP A 86 -6.29 -1.67 2.99
N LEU A 87 -5.55 -2.68 2.56
CA LEU A 87 -5.28 -3.01 1.14
C LEU A 87 -6.13 -4.18 0.64
N ARG A 88 -7.20 -4.55 1.35
CA ARG A 88 -8.03 -5.71 0.98
C ARG A 88 -8.61 -5.56 -0.43
N GLY A 89 -8.39 -6.59 -1.25
CA GLY A 89 -8.88 -6.60 -2.63
C GLY A 89 -8.24 -5.56 -3.55
N ALA A 90 -7.20 -4.85 -3.12
CA ALA A 90 -6.47 -3.92 -3.98
C ALA A 90 -5.75 -4.65 -5.11
N ASN A 91 -5.64 -4.02 -6.27
CA ASN A 91 -4.81 -4.51 -7.36
C ASN A 91 -3.37 -4.05 -7.14
N LEU A 92 -2.50 -4.99 -6.75
CA LEU A 92 -1.08 -4.80 -6.49
C LEU A 92 -0.20 -5.43 -7.58
N HIS A 93 -0.73 -5.60 -8.80
CA HIS A 93 0.02 -6.18 -9.90
C HIS A 93 1.23 -5.30 -10.23
N ASP A 94 2.43 -5.90 -10.16
CA ASP A 94 3.70 -5.24 -10.47
C ASP A 94 3.97 -3.96 -9.64
N VAL A 95 3.54 -3.96 -8.38
CA VAL A 95 3.84 -2.89 -7.42
C VAL A 95 5.22 -3.10 -6.82
N TRP A 96 5.94 -2.02 -6.61
CA TRP A 96 7.23 -2.00 -5.95
C TRP A 96 7.11 -1.44 -4.55
N PHE A 97 7.22 -2.31 -3.54
CA PHE A 97 7.20 -1.96 -2.10
C PHE A 97 8.60 -1.99 -1.48
N THR A 98 9.64 -1.72 -2.26
CA THR A 98 11.02 -1.76 -1.77
C THR A 98 11.20 -0.83 -0.57
N ASP A 99 11.69 -1.39 0.55
CA ASP A 99 11.88 -0.71 1.83
C ASP A 99 10.59 -0.07 2.41
N ALA A 100 9.40 -0.54 2.03
CA ALA A 100 8.14 -0.02 2.54
C ALA A 100 7.81 -0.55 3.96
N ASP A 101 7.20 0.29 4.77
CA ASP A 101 6.68 -0.09 6.09
C ASP A 101 5.22 -0.54 5.98
N LEU A 102 4.99 -1.86 5.89
CA LEU A 102 3.68 -2.50 5.78
C LEU A 102 3.18 -3.09 7.13
N ARG A 103 3.75 -2.65 8.25
CA ARG A 103 3.40 -3.18 9.57
C ARG A 103 1.91 -3.01 9.86
N GLY A 104 1.26 -4.11 10.26
CA GLY A 104 -0.16 -4.12 10.58
C GLY A 104 -1.10 -3.96 9.39
N ALA A 105 -0.61 -3.82 8.16
CA ALA A 105 -1.43 -3.68 6.96
C ALA A 105 -2.27 -4.95 6.69
N ASP A 106 -3.47 -4.77 6.13
CA ASP A 106 -4.33 -5.87 5.72
C ASP A 106 -4.28 -6.06 4.20
N LEU A 107 -3.60 -7.10 3.75
CA LEU A 107 -3.35 -7.43 2.33
C LEU A 107 -4.23 -8.56 1.81
N ARG A 108 -5.22 -9.02 2.59
CA ARG A 108 -6.06 -10.16 2.20
C ARG A 108 -6.90 -9.85 0.96
N GLY A 109 -6.96 -10.79 0.04
CA GLY A 109 -7.67 -10.62 -1.23
C GLY A 109 -6.98 -9.68 -2.22
N ALA A 110 -5.83 -9.14 -1.90
CA ALA A 110 -5.07 -8.31 -2.84
C ALA A 110 -4.60 -9.15 -4.03
N ASN A 111 -4.74 -8.57 -5.24
CA ASN A 111 -4.28 -9.21 -6.47
C ASN A 111 -2.83 -8.82 -6.74
N VAL A 112 -1.91 -9.77 -6.57
CA VAL A 112 -0.48 -9.59 -6.77
C VAL A 112 -0.01 -10.22 -8.07
N GLY A 113 0.91 -9.56 -8.78
CA GLY A 113 1.56 -10.06 -10.00
C GLY A 113 2.90 -10.74 -9.70
N LEU A 114 3.53 -11.28 -10.76
CA LEU A 114 4.81 -12.00 -10.64
C LEU A 114 6.00 -11.08 -10.32
N ILE A 115 5.92 -9.80 -10.65
CA ILE A 115 6.97 -8.80 -10.39
C ILE A 115 6.62 -7.83 -9.25
N THR A 116 5.62 -8.15 -8.43
CA THR A 116 5.42 -7.43 -7.17
C THR A 116 6.62 -7.69 -6.26
N THR A 117 7.34 -6.64 -5.86
CA THR A 117 8.53 -6.78 -5.01
C THR A 117 8.30 -6.22 -3.62
N LEU A 118 8.82 -6.92 -2.62
CA LEU A 118 8.79 -6.58 -1.19
C LEU A 118 10.21 -6.52 -0.60
N GLU A 119 11.25 -6.40 -1.43
CA GLU A 119 12.62 -6.33 -0.95
C GLU A 119 12.79 -5.23 0.10
N GLY A 120 13.32 -5.58 1.26
CA GLY A 120 13.49 -4.66 2.40
C GLY A 120 12.19 -4.26 3.10
N ALA A 121 11.01 -4.72 2.66
CA ALA A 121 9.74 -4.35 3.27
C ALA A 121 9.56 -4.97 4.68
N ASP A 122 8.89 -4.23 5.54
CA ASP A 122 8.54 -4.65 6.90
C ASP A 122 7.05 -5.04 6.98
N LEU A 123 6.75 -6.34 7.03
CA LEU A 123 5.39 -6.88 7.12
C LEU A 123 5.01 -7.30 8.57
N ARG A 124 5.74 -6.88 9.59
CA ARG A 124 5.43 -7.28 10.98
C ARG A 124 3.97 -6.96 11.35
N GLY A 125 3.23 -7.98 11.78
CA GLY A 125 1.82 -7.85 12.15
C GLY A 125 0.87 -7.66 10.96
N ALA A 126 1.33 -7.71 9.72
CA ALA A 126 0.48 -7.66 8.54
C ALA A 126 -0.42 -8.90 8.46
N LYS A 127 -1.53 -8.78 7.73
CA LYS A 127 -2.45 -9.90 7.44
C LYS A 127 -2.39 -10.22 5.96
N VAL A 128 -2.07 -11.47 5.64
CA VAL A 128 -2.01 -11.97 4.27
C VAL A 128 -2.92 -13.18 4.09
N ASP A 129 -3.34 -13.45 2.85
CA ASP A 129 -4.03 -14.69 2.50
C ASP A 129 -3.12 -15.65 1.74
N GLU A 130 -3.67 -16.85 1.44
CA GLU A 130 -2.93 -17.92 0.77
C GLU A 130 -2.42 -17.50 -0.61
N ASN A 131 -3.20 -16.69 -1.37
CA ASN A 131 -2.81 -16.24 -2.69
C ASN A 131 -1.60 -15.29 -2.62
N PHE A 132 -1.63 -14.33 -1.68
CA PHE A 132 -0.51 -13.43 -1.43
C PHE A 132 0.73 -14.19 -0.97
N TYR A 133 0.55 -15.10 0.01
CA TYR A 133 1.64 -15.91 0.53
C TYR A 133 2.33 -16.72 -0.57
N ARG A 134 1.57 -17.47 -1.37
CA ARG A 134 2.14 -18.32 -2.42
C ARG A 134 2.82 -17.52 -3.53
N LYS A 135 2.24 -16.42 -3.96
CA LYS A 135 2.77 -15.67 -5.10
C LYS A 135 3.97 -14.78 -4.77
N VAL A 136 4.03 -14.28 -3.55
CA VAL A 136 5.02 -13.25 -3.19
C VAL A 136 5.99 -13.74 -2.12
N LEU A 137 5.50 -14.41 -1.09
CA LEU A 137 6.33 -14.74 0.08
C LEU A 137 7.00 -16.11 -0.03
N ALA A 138 6.38 -17.10 -0.70
CA ALA A 138 6.93 -18.44 -0.81
C ALA A 138 8.22 -18.49 -1.64
N ASP A 139 8.32 -17.62 -2.65
CA ASP A 139 9.44 -17.61 -3.60
C ASP A 139 10.49 -16.50 -3.32
N GLN A 140 10.21 -15.59 -2.38
CA GLN A 140 11.09 -14.45 -2.03
C GLN A 140 11.40 -14.40 -0.53
N PRO A 141 12.15 -15.38 0.03
CA PRO A 141 12.38 -15.44 1.47
C PRO A 141 13.41 -14.41 1.99
N TYR A 142 14.08 -13.67 1.11
CA TYR A 142 15.19 -12.81 1.49
C TYR A 142 14.81 -11.34 1.56
N GLY A 143 15.20 -10.67 2.63
CA GLY A 143 15.05 -9.22 2.80
C GLY A 143 13.65 -8.75 3.22
N ILE A 144 12.71 -9.65 3.52
CA ILE A 144 11.37 -9.30 3.99
C ILE A 144 11.26 -9.62 5.48
N CYS A 145 10.85 -8.63 6.27
CA CYS A 145 10.58 -8.86 7.69
C CYS A 145 9.13 -9.27 7.93
N MET A 146 8.91 -10.51 8.38
CA MET A 146 7.57 -11.10 8.53
C MET A 146 7.20 -11.37 10.01
N LEU A 147 7.98 -10.94 10.99
CA LEU A 147 7.69 -11.17 12.41
C LEU A 147 6.27 -10.72 12.78
N ASN A 148 5.51 -11.59 13.45
CA ASN A 148 4.10 -11.39 13.77
C ASN A 148 3.15 -11.23 12.58
N THR A 149 3.58 -11.54 11.36
CA THR A 149 2.66 -11.63 10.22
C THR A 149 1.72 -12.80 10.40
N THR A 150 0.42 -12.55 10.21
CA THR A 150 -0.61 -13.61 10.31
C THR A 150 -0.80 -14.26 8.95
N LEU A 151 -0.51 -15.56 8.87
CA LEU A 151 -0.69 -16.40 7.69
C LEU A 151 -2.15 -16.81 7.48
N PRO A 152 -2.52 -17.33 6.30
CA PRO A 152 -3.89 -17.74 5.97
C PRO A 152 -4.48 -18.79 6.90
N ASN A 153 -3.64 -19.68 7.43
CA ASN A 153 -4.04 -20.73 8.39
C ASN A 153 -4.20 -20.23 9.83
N GLY A 154 -4.04 -18.93 10.06
CA GLY A 154 -4.08 -18.29 11.36
C GLY A 154 -2.76 -18.40 12.16
N GLU A 155 -1.74 -19.05 11.61
CA GLU A 155 -0.42 -19.12 12.21
C GLU A 155 0.24 -17.75 12.17
N VAL A 156 0.99 -17.41 13.23
CA VAL A 156 1.76 -16.17 13.33
C VAL A 156 3.24 -16.50 13.22
N ILE A 157 3.91 -15.90 12.24
CA ILE A 157 5.36 -16.08 12.06
C ILE A 157 6.09 -15.40 13.21
N ARG A 158 6.90 -16.17 13.95
CA ARG A 158 7.57 -15.69 15.17
C ARG A 158 9.07 -15.40 15.00
N ASP A 159 9.67 -15.87 13.90
CA ASP A 159 11.11 -15.79 13.65
C ASP A 159 11.41 -15.48 12.18
N SER A 160 11.37 -14.21 11.78
CA SER A 160 11.96 -13.86 10.48
C SER A 160 12.13 -12.37 10.27
N CYS A 161 13.24 -11.83 10.75
CA CYS A 161 13.77 -10.54 10.34
C CYS A 161 15.29 -10.68 10.12
N GLU A 162 15.72 -11.81 9.57
CA GLU A 162 17.12 -11.98 9.20
C GLU A 162 17.38 -11.22 7.90
N PHE A 163 17.91 -10.02 8.04
CA PHE A 163 18.58 -9.32 6.96
C PHE A 163 19.95 -10.00 6.77
N ARG A 164 20.08 -10.86 5.76
CA ARG A 164 21.37 -11.37 5.30
C ARG A 164 21.80 -10.67 4.03
#